data_e024120ee0e9646739a7ebb81367f0d2
#
_entry.id   e024120ee0e9646739a7ebb81367f0d2
#
_cell.length_a   1.000
_cell.length_b   1.000
_cell.length_c   1.000
_cell.angle_alpha   90.00
_cell.angle_beta   90.00
_cell.angle_gamma   90.00
#
_symmetry.space_group_name_H-M   'P 1'
#
loop_
_entity.id
_entity.type
_entity.pdbx_description
1 polymer ?
#
loop_
_entity_poly.entity_id
_entity_poly.type
_entity_poly.pdbx_seq_one_letter_code
_entity_poly.pdbx_strand_id
1 'polypeptide(L)'
;MNAKKQPAFTPTFPWLWQSPVRLLGFGFGTGLAPKAPGTFGTLPAVFIAGLLLGSGMSRLALALWCIPLFFVGIWICNRTERDLGVHDYGGIVWDEIVAMLFVLACVPQGLGSWTLAFALFRLFDAVKPPPIRWFDRQVSGGFGVMLDDAIAAAFSIAAYYLLIWIF
;
A
#
# COMPACT_ATOMS: atom_id res chain seq x y z
N MET A 1 -1.20 12.49 -21.20
CA MET A 1 -1.76 12.35 -19.83
C MET A 1 -3.16 11.77 -19.98
N ASN A 2 -3.35 10.46 -19.79
CA ASN A 2 -4.70 9.90 -19.74
C ASN A 2 -5.29 10.32 -18.40
N ALA A 3 -6.36 11.11 -18.44
CA ALA A 3 -7.13 11.42 -17.22
C ALA A 3 -7.62 10.07 -16.63
N LYS A 4 -7.27 9.78 -15.37
CA LYS A 4 -7.79 8.60 -14.67
C LYS A 4 -9.32 8.68 -14.74
N LYS A 5 -9.95 7.65 -15.30
CA LYS A 5 -11.42 7.59 -15.38
C LYS A 5 -11.96 7.64 -13.95
N GLN A 6 -12.93 8.51 -13.70
CA GLN A 6 -13.66 8.55 -12.44
C GLN A 6 -14.68 7.41 -12.43
N PRO A 7 -14.94 6.77 -11.28
CA PRO A 7 -16.01 5.79 -11.17
C PRO A 7 -17.38 6.44 -11.46
N ALA A 8 -18.33 5.61 -11.90
CA ALA A 8 -19.70 6.07 -12.20
C ALA A 8 -20.43 6.59 -10.94
N PHE A 9 -19.92 6.32 -9.75
CA PHE A 9 -20.44 6.76 -8.46
C PHE A 9 -19.30 7.01 -7.49
N THR A 10 -19.53 7.81 -6.46
CA THR A 10 -18.56 8.00 -5.36
C THR A 10 -18.71 6.86 -4.36
N PRO A 11 -17.64 6.05 -4.11
CA PRO A 11 -17.69 5.01 -3.09
C PRO A 11 -18.01 5.58 -1.71
N THR A 12 -18.87 4.87 -0.96
CA THR A 12 -19.29 5.26 0.38
C THR A 12 -19.11 4.12 1.38
N PHE A 13 -19.09 4.43 2.66
CA PHE A 13 -18.94 3.42 3.71
C PHE A 13 -20.01 2.31 3.65
N PRO A 14 -21.33 2.61 3.42
CA PRO A 14 -22.33 1.57 3.21
C PRO A 14 -22.06 0.66 2.01
N TRP A 15 -21.46 1.19 0.94
CA TRP A 15 -21.07 0.38 -0.22
C TRP A 15 -19.90 -0.56 0.09
N LEU A 16 -18.96 -0.15 0.94
CA LEU A 16 -17.87 -1.02 1.39
C LEU A 16 -18.37 -2.19 2.22
N TRP A 17 -19.34 -1.94 3.12
CA TRP A 17 -19.92 -2.98 3.99
C TRP A 17 -20.65 -4.10 3.24
N GLN A 18 -21.06 -3.87 2.01
CA GLN A 18 -21.72 -4.89 1.19
C GLN A 18 -20.79 -6.00 0.72
N SER A 19 -19.46 -5.82 0.85
CA SER A 19 -18.48 -6.82 0.43
C SER A 19 -17.21 -6.73 1.26
N PRO A 20 -16.76 -7.83 1.89
CA PRO A 20 -15.49 -7.85 2.61
C PRO A 20 -14.29 -7.51 1.71
N VAL A 21 -14.38 -7.84 0.43
CA VAL A 21 -13.33 -7.51 -0.56
C VAL A 21 -13.19 -6.01 -0.73
N ARG A 22 -14.30 -5.28 -0.85
CA ARG A 22 -14.30 -3.82 -0.96
C ARG A 22 -13.79 -3.17 0.32
N LEU A 23 -14.20 -3.70 1.47
CA LEU A 23 -13.75 -3.21 2.78
C LEU A 23 -12.23 -3.36 2.93
N LEU A 24 -11.68 -4.52 2.54
CA LEU A 24 -10.23 -4.75 2.52
C LEU A 24 -9.54 -3.89 1.48
N GLY A 25 -10.05 -3.83 0.24
CA GLY A 25 -9.47 -3.02 -0.84
C GLY A 25 -9.35 -1.54 -0.48
N PHE A 26 -10.32 -1.00 0.27
CA PHE A 26 -10.31 0.37 0.78
C PHE A 26 -9.66 0.52 2.16
N GLY A 27 -8.88 -0.45 2.61
CA GLY A 27 -8.13 -0.39 3.87
C GLY A 27 -9.05 -0.09 5.06
N PHE A 28 -10.13 -0.86 5.19
CA PHE A 28 -11.15 -0.69 6.25
C PHE A 28 -11.84 0.69 6.23
N GLY A 29 -11.87 1.35 5.07
CA GLY A 29 -12.49 2.65 4.86
C GLY A 29 -11.52 3.83 4.85
N THR A 30 -10.25 3.65 5.15
CA THR A 30 -9.24 4.73 5.09
C THR A 30 -9.05 5.28 3.68
N GLY A 31 -9.23 4.43 2.65
CA GLY A 31 -9.22 4.82 1.24
C GLY A 31 -10.37 5.73 0.80
N LEU A 32 -11.38 5.96 1.67
CA LEU A 32 -12.44 6.96 1.43
C LEU A 32 -12.00 8.38 1.79
N ALA A 33 -10.78 8.58 2.28
CA ALA A 33 -10.28 9.90 2.63
C ALA A 33 -10.34 10.84 1.41
N PRO A 34 -10.93 12.05 1.54
CA PRO A 34 -11.15 12.96 0.43
C PRO A 34 -9.86 13.58 -0.11
N LYS A 35 -8.80 13.59 0.68
CA LYS A 35 -7.46 14.06 0.33
C LYS A 35 -6.42 13.01 0.71
N ALA A 36 -5.47 12.76 -0.19
CA ALA A 36 -4.37 11.83 0.02
C ALA A 36 -4.83 10.44 0.56
N PRO A 37 -5.80 9.75 -0.09
CA PRO A 37 -6.33 8.47 0.41
C PRO A 37 -5.23 7.45 0.67
N GLY A 38 -4.20 7.40 -0.16
CA GLY A 38 -3.06 6.52 0.05
C GLY A 38 -2.27 6.81 1.33
N THR A 39 -2.10 8.08 1.72
CA THR A 39 -1.45 8.39 3.00
C THR A 39 -2.27 7.88 4.18
N PHE A 40 -3.59 8.09 4.15
CA PHE A 40 -4.49 7.52 5.16
C PHE A 40 -4.57 5.99 5.04
N GLY A 41 -4.52 5.46 3.82
CA GLY A 41 -4.49 4.03 3.53
C GLY A 41 -3.28 3.31 4.11
N THR A 42 -2.13 3.98 4.18
CA THR A 42 -0.90 3.41 4.74
C THR A 42 -0.93 3.32 6.28
N LEU A 43 -1.73 4.14 6.97
CA LEU A 43 -1.79 4.15 8.45
C LEU A 43 -2.22 2.82 9.08
N PRO A 44 -3.21 2.06 8.54
CA PRO A 44 -3.53 0.75 9.07
C PRO A 44 -2.33 -0.19 9.15
N ALA A 45 -1.39 -0.11 8.19
CA ALA A 45 -0.19 -0.93 8.22
C ALA A 45 0.69 -0.63 9.44
N VAL A 46 0.85 0.64 9.79
CA VAL A 46 1.63 1.06 10.97
C VAL A 46 0.99 0.50 12.26
N PHE A 47 -0.33 0.61 12.36
CA PHE A 47 -1.07 0.08 13.50
C PHE A 47 -0.99 -1.44 13.59
N ILE A 48 -1.21 -2.15 12.47
CA ILE A 48 -1.14 -3.63 12.40
C ILE A 48 0.27 -4.11 12.73
N ALA A 49 1.31 -3.50 12.14
CA ALA A 49 2.70 -3.85 12.46
C ALA A 49 3.01 -3.62 13.93
N GLY A 50 2.54 -2.51 14.51
CA GLY A 50 2.71 -2.20 15.94
C GLY A 50 2.10 -3.26 16.84
N LEU A 51 0.89 -3.70 16.55
CA LEU A 51 0.21 -4.76 17.28
C LEU A 51 0.92 -6.12 17.13
N LEU A 52 1.24 -6.53 15.91
CA LEU A 52 1.82 -7.84 15.63
C LEU A 52 3.25 -7.95 16.21
N LEU A 53 4.10 -6.96 15.98
CA LEU A 53 5.46 -6.96 16.51
C LEU A 53 5.47 -6.73 18.03
N GLY A 54 4.55 -5.92 18.55
CA GLY A 54 4.36 -5.72 19.98
C GLY A 54 3.85 -6.97 20.73
N SER A 55 3.12 -7.85 20.04
CA SER A 55 2.69 -9.15 20.59
C SER A 55 3.76 -10.25 20.52
N GLY A 56 4.96 -9.95 20.03
CA GLY A 56 6.08 -10.89 19.97
C GLY A 56 6.28 -11.56 18.61
N MET A 57 5.52 -11.18 17.57
CA MET A 57 5.81 -11.65 16.21
C MET A 57 7.20 -11.17 15.77
N SER A 58 7.99 -12.04 15.18
CA SER A 58 9.29 -11.63 14.63
C SER A 58 9.12 -10.82 13.33
N ARG A 59 10.05 -9.91 13.08
CA ARG A 59 10.08 -9.13 11.83
C ARG A 59 10.14 -10.02 10.59
N LEU A 60 10.90 -11.12 10.67
CA LEU A 60 10.98 -12.11 9.58
C LEU A 60 9.61 -12.77 9.34
N ALA A 61 8.90 -13.14 10.39
CA ALA A 61 7.55 -13.70 10.26
C ALA A 61 6.60 -12.69 9.59
N LEU A 62 6.63 -11.41 9.99
CA LEU A 62 5.83 -10.37 9.37
C LEU A 62 6.17 -10.19 7.88
N ALA A 63 7.46 -10.17 7.53
CA ALA A 63 7.91 -10.09 6.13
C ALA A 63 7.42 -11.28 5.30
N LEU A 64 7.50 -12.49 5.85
CA LEU A 64 7.01 -13.70 5.18
C LEU A 64 5.49 -13.69 5.00
N TRP A 65 4.73 -13.14 5.96
CA TRP A 65 3.28 -12.97 5.83
C TRP A 65 2.88 -11.97 4.72
N CYS A 66 3.72 -11.01 4.39
CA CYS A 66 3.46 -10.10 3.26
C CYS A 66 3.40 -10.84 1.91
N ILE A 67 4.05 -12.00 1.77
CA ILE A 67 4.02 -12.79 0.52
C ILE A 67 2.60 -13.27 0.19
N PRO A 68 1.91 -14.05 1.03
CA PRO A 68 0.53 -14.44 0.74
C PRO A 68 -0.42 -13.24 0.67
N LEU A 69 -0.20 -12.18 1.47
CA LEU A 69 -1.01 -10.96 1.42
C LEU A 69 -0.86 -10.23 0.07
N PHE A 70 0.32 -10.28 -0.55
CA PHE A 70 0.55 -9.74 -1.89
C PHE A 70 -0.29 -10.49 -2.94
N PHE A 71 -0.28 -11.82 -2.94
CA PHE A 71 -1.06 -12.61 -3.91
C PHE A 71 -2.57 -12.47 -3.69
N VAL A 72 -3.01 -12.45 -2.44
CA VAL A 72 -4.42 -12.15 -2.10
C VAL A 72 -4.76 -10.71 -2.52
N GLY A 73 -3.83 -9.79 -2.38
CA GLY A 73 -3.97 -8.39 -2.80
C GLY A 73 -4.23 -8.24 -4.30
N ILE A 74 -3.57 -9.03 -5.14
CA ILE A 74 -3.84 -9.05 -6.58
C ILE A 74 -5.32 -9.32 -6.86
N TRP A 75 -5.89 -10.30 -6.17
CA TRP A 75 -7.31 -10.63 -6.32
C TRP A 75 -8.23 -9.54 -5.75
N ILE A 76 -7.90 -8.99 -4.56
CA ILE A 76 -8.66 -7.91 -3.91
C ILE A 76 -8.70 -6.68 -4.84
N CYS A 77 -7.55 -6.21 -5.32
CA CYS A 77 -7.45 -5.04 -6.19
C CYS A 77 -8.23 -5.26 -7.50
N ASN A 78 -8.01 -6.39 -8.19
CA ASN A 78 -8.75 -6.73 -9.41
C ASN A 78 -10.25 -6.76 -9.18
N ARG A 79 -10.72 -7.33 -8.07
CA ARG A 79 -12.15 -7.43 -7.78
C ARG A 79 -12.74 -6.05 -7.47
N THR A 80 -12.04 -5.24 -6.68
CA THR A 80 -12.48 -3.91 -6.31
C THR A 80 -12.54 -2.98 -7.53
N GLU A 81 -11.55 -3.04 -8.42
CA GLU A 81 -11.55 -2.31 -9.70
C GLU A 81 -12.75 -2.66 -10.58
N ARG A 82 -13.07 -3.97 -10.69
CA ARG A 82 -14.25 -4.42 -11.43
C ARG A 82 -15.55 -3.88 -10.85
N ASP A 83 -15.67 -3.90 -9.54
CA ASP A 83 -16.84 -3.41 -8.82
C ASP A 83 -17.01 -1.88 -8.96
N LEU A 84 -15.91 -1.14 -9.15
CA LEU A 84 -15.89 0.31 -9.40
C LEU A 84 -16.07 0.67 -10.89
N GLY A 85 -15.76 -0.27 -11.80
CA GLY A 85 -15.75 -0.03 -13.24
C GLY A 85 -14.59 0.86 -13.71
N VAL A 86 -13.58 1.07 -12.88
CA VAL A 86 -12.39 1.87 -13.21
C VAL A 86 -11.12 1.16 -12.74
N HIS A 87 -10.04 1.36 -13.50
CA HIS A 87 -8.70 0.85 -13.18
C HIS A 87 -7.94 1.88 -12.35
N ASP A 88 -7.12 1.41 -11.41
CA ASP A 88 -6.22 2.20 -10.58
C ASP A 88 -6.95 3.38 -9.89
N TYR A 89 -8.02 3.04 -9.16
CA TYR A 89 -8.74 4.03 -8.37
C TYR A 89 -7.96 4.34 -7.08
N GLY A 90 -7.62 5.60 -6.87
CA GLY A 90 -6.77 6.01 -5.75
C GLY A 90 -7.33 5.82 -4.34
N GLY A 91 -8.51 5.24 -4.19
CA GLY A 91 -9.08 4.80 -2.91
C GLY A 91 -8.87 3.30 -2.64
N ILE A 92 -8.34 2.55 -3.60
CA ILE A 92 -7.82 1.20 -3.36
C ILE A 92 -6.45 1.39 -2.72
N VAL A 93 -6.27 0.89 -1.51
CA VAL A 93 -5.10 1.14 -0.65
C VAL A 93 -4.57 -0.14 0.01
N TRP A 94 -5.05 -1.31 -0.42
CA TRP A 94 -4.57 -2.60 0.08
C TRP A 94 -3.10 -2.85 -0.27
N ASP A 95 -2.70 -2.48 -1.47
CA ASP A 95 -1.35 -2.49 -2.00
C ASP A 95 -0.39 -1.70 -1.10
N GLU A 96 -0.75 -0.47 -0.76
CA GLU A 96 -0.01 0.40 0.14
C GLU A 96 0.10 -0.19 1.57
N ILE A 97 -0.98 -0.85 2.06
CA ILE A 97 -0.96 -1.52 3.37
C ILE A 97 0.06 -2.66 3.36
N VAL A 98 0.02 -3.54 2.36
CA VAL A 98 0.92 -4.70 2.28
C VAL A 98 2.36 -4.26 2.06
N ALA A 99 2.60 -3.28 1.17
CA ALA A 99 3.91 -2.74 0.91
C ALA A 99 4.51 -2.07 2.17
N MET A 100 3.72 -1.27 2.89
CA MET A 100 4.17 -0.64 4.13
C MET A 100 4.42 -1.65 5.25
N LEU A 101 3.61 -2.70 5.40
CA LEU A 101 3.88 -3.80 6.33
C LEU A 101 5.25 -4.43 6.06
N PHE A 102 5.58 -4.65 4.79
CA PHE A 102 6.87 -5.18 4.38
C PHE A 102 8.02 -4.22 4.72
N VAL A 103 7.87 -2.91 4.45
CA VAL A 103 8.85 -1.88 4.83
C VAL A 103 9.10 -1.91 6.34
N LEU A 104 8.03 -1.91 7.16
CA LEU A 104 8.14 -1.92 8.62
C LEU A 104 8.74 -3.22 9.18
N ALA A 105 8.55 -4.33 8.48
CA ALA A 105 9.22 -5.60 8.82
C ALA A 105 10.73 -5.53 8.56
N CYS A 106 11.17 -4.75 7.58
CA CYS A 106 12.57 -4.64 7.18
C CYS A 106 13.37 -3.60 7.96
N VAL A 107 12.73 -2.60 8.58
CA VAL A 107 13.42 -1.53 9.33
C VAL A 107 13.36 -1.77 10.86
N PRO A 108 14.26 -1.19 11.66
CA PRO A 108 14.19 -1.28 13.11
C PRO A 108 12.90 -0.72 13.67
N GLN A 109 12.41 -1.31 14.77
CA GLN A 109 11.25 -0.78 15.48
C GLN A 109 11.63 0.52 16.20
N GLY A 110 10.71 1.46 16.18
CA GLY A 110 10.87 2.75 16.87
C GLY A 110 10.21 3.88 16.10
N LEU A 111 9.75 4.88 16.83
CA LEU A 111 9.00 6.00 16.26
C LEU A 111 9.79 6.71 15.16
N GLY A 112 11.07 7.02 15.38
CA GLY A 112 11.92 7.69 14.40
C GLY A 112 12.13 6.87 13.13
N SER A 113 12.49 5.58 13.27
CA SER A 113 12.67 4.66 12.14
C SER A 113 11.39 4.50 11.32
N TRP A 114 10.26 4.32 11.99
CA TRP A 114 8.98 4.12 11.32
C TRP A 114 8.46 5.38 10.66
N THR A 115 8.67 6.55 11.26
CA THR A 115 8.32 7.85 10.63
C THR A 115 9.15 8.09 9.38
N LEU A 116 10.47 7.84 9.44
CA LEU A 116 11.35 7.97 8.27
C LEU A 116 10.95 6.99 7.17
N ALA A 117 10.75 5.71 7.53
CA ALA A 117 10.33 4.67 6.58
C ALA A 117 8.98 5.00 5.92
N PHE A 118 8.01 5.48 6.70
CA PHE A 118 6.72 5.95 6.18
C PHE A 118 6.89 7.11 5.19
N ALA A 119 7.68 8.12 5.55
CA ALA A 119 7.92 9.27 4.68
C ALA A 119 8.59 8.86 3.37
N LEU A 120 9.60 7.98 3.42
CA LEU A 120 10.29 7.46 2.24
C LEU A 120 9.34 6.65 1.35
N PHE A 121 8.53 5.76 1.94
CA PHE A 121 7.57 4.97 1.18
C PHE A 121 6.56 5.87 0.48
N ARG A 122 5.97 6.84 1.18
CA ARG A 122 5.02 7.79 0.57
C ARG A 122 5.67 8.65 -0.51
N LEU A 123 6.95 9.01 -0.35
CA LEU A 123 7.69 9.75 -1.36
C LEU A 123 7.84 8.93 -2.66
N PHE A 124 8.35 7.69 -2.56
CA PHE A 124 8.59 6.85 -3.74
C PHE A 124 7.30 6.42 -4.44
N ASP A 125 6.26 6.10 -3.67
CA ASP A 125 4.94 5.76 -4.20
C ASP A 125 4.26 6.97 -4.89
N ALA A 126 4.28 8.16 -4.30
CA ALA A 126 3.65 9.33 -4.89
C ALA A 126 4.41 9.90 -6.10
N VAL A 127 5.75 9.91 -6.05
CA VAL A 127 6.60 10.46 -7.13
C VAL A 127 6.79 9.46 -8.26
N LYS A 128 6.79 8.16 -7.94
CA LYS A 128 7.03 7.05 -8.88
C LYS A 128 8.24 7.32 -9.79
N PRO A 129 9.46 7.45 -9.21
CA PRO A 129 10.65 7.63 -10.05
C PRO A 129 10.87 6.41 -10.96
N PRO A 130 11.62 6.53 -12.07
CA PRO A 130 12.03 5.34 -12.83
C PRO A 130 12.82 4.39 -11.93
N PRO A 131 12.61 3.06 -12.00
CA PRO A 131 11.77 2.34 -12.95
C PRO A 131 10.28 2.19 -12.53
N ILE A 132 9.85 2.63 -11.33
CA ILE A 132 8.48 2.42 -10.82
C ILE A 132 7.44 2.89 -11.85
N ARG A 133 7.59 4.12 -12.36
CA ARG A 133 6.69 4.69 -13.37
C ARG A 133 6.63 3.86 -14.66
N TRP A 134 7.68 3.14 -14.99
CA TRP A 134 7.68 2.29 -16.17
C TRP A 134 6.81 1.06 -15.95
N PHE A 135 6.95 0.39 -14.78
CA PHE A 135 6.10 -0.76 -14.42
C PHE A 135 4.63 -0.37 -14.29
N ASP A 136 4.32 0.75 -13.63
CA ASP A 136 2.98 1.32 -13.49
C ASP A 136 2.26 1.52 -14.85
N ARG A 137 3.02 1.79 -15.92
CA ARG A 137 2.46 1.97 -17.28
C ARG A 137 2.35 0.70 -18.09
N GLN A 138 3.20 -0.30 -17.83
CA GLN A 138 3.30 -1.52 -18.63
C GLN A 138 2.45 -2.66 -18.04
N VAL A 139 2.28 -2.68 -16.75
CA VAL A 139 1.58 -3.74 -16.03
C VAL A 139 0.24 -3.23 -15.54
N SER A 140 -0.84 -3.84 -16.03
CA SER A 140 -2.21 -3.44 -15.68
C SER A 140 -2.88 -4.46 -14.74
N GLY A 141 -4.02 -4.07 -14.16
CA GLY A 141 -4.80 -4.89 -13.24
C GLY A 141 -4.19 -4.97 -11.84
N GLY A 142 -4.78 -5.76 -10.98
CA GLY A 142 -4.36 -5.85 -9.58
C GLY A 142 -2.91 -6.29 -9.38
N PHE A 143 -2.31 -7.00 -10.33
CA PHE A 143 -0.88 -7.31 -10.27
C PHE A 143 -0.03 -6.05 -10.47
N GLY A 144 -0.39 -5.18 -11.43
CA GLY A 144 0.30 -3.91 -11.64
C GLY A 144 0.22 -3.01 -10.42
N VAL A 145 -0.98 -2.87 -9.85
CA VAL A 145 -1.24 -2.08 -8.62
C VAL A 145 -0.38 -2.58 -7.44
N MET A 146 -0.32 -3.91 -7.23
CA MET A 146 0.51 -4.48 -6.15
C MET A 146 2.01 -4.38 -6.43
N LEU A 147 2.43 -4.43 -7.71
CA LEU A 147 3.83 -4.47 -8.10
C LEU A 147 4.52 -3.11 -7.94
N ASP A 148 3.89 -2.02 -8.35
CA ASP A 148 4.49 -0.70 -8.26
C ASP A 148 4.75 -0.30 -6.80
N ASP A 149 3.83 -0.64 -5.88
CA ASP A 149 4.03 -0.43 -4.45
C ASP A 149 5.10 -1.35 -3.84
N ALA A 150 5.18 -2.60 -4.31
CA ALA A 150 6.27 -3.49 -3.88
C ALA A 150 7.65 -2.95 -4.31
N ILE A 151 7.74 -2.36 -5.50
CA ILE A 151 8.99 -1.71 -5.95
C ILE A 151 9.24 -0.43 -5.14
N ALA A 152 8.22 0.39 -4.87
CA ALA A 152 8.34 1.57 -4.02
C ALA A 152 8.82 1.19 -2.60
N ALA A 153 8.34 0.08 -2.04
CA ALA A 153 8.80 -0.47 -0.77
C ALA A 153 10.30 -0.84 -0.81
N ALA A 154 10.75 -1.52 -1.87
CA ALA A 154 12.16 -1.87 -2.03
C ALA A 154 13.06 -0.63 -2.10
N PHE A 155 12.67 0.39 -2.86
CA PHE A 155 13.39 1.68 -2.91
C PHE A 155 13.41 2.39 -1.55
N SER A 156 12.30 2.33 -0.82
CA SER A 156 12.18 2.95 0.51
C SER A 156 13.12 2.30 1.52
N ILE A 157 13.21 0.97 1.50
CA ILE A 157 14.13 0.20 2.36
C ILE A 157 15.58 0.53 2.00
N ALA A 158 15.91 0.54 0.71
CA ALA A 158 17.27 0.88 0.26
C ALA A 158 17.65 2.32 0.67
N ALA A 159 16.76 3.27 0.46
CA ALA A 159 16.98 4.67 0.85
C ALA A 159 17.09 4.84 2.37
N TYR A 160 16.27 4.11 3.15
CA TYR A 160 16.34 4.12 4.60
C TYR A 160 17.73 3.72 5.08
N TYR A 161 18.24 2.56 4.62
CA TYR A 161 19.56 2.07 5.06
C TYR A 161 20.71 2.93 4.53
N LEU A 162 20.57 3.50 3.32
CA LEU A 162 21.56 4.44 2.80
C LEU A 162 21.67 5.69 3.68
N LEU A 163 20.52 6.26 4.10
CA LEU A 163 20.53 7.42 5.00
C LEU A 163 21.13 7.09 6.37
N ILE A 164 20.78 5.94 6.96
CA ILE A 164 21.36 5.52 8.26
C ILE A 164 22.86 5.21 8.15
N TRP A 165 23.36 4.83 6.97
CA TRP A 165 24.78 4.59 6.77
C TRP A 165 25.58 5.89 6.60
N ILE A 166 24.95 6.95 6.06
CA ILE A 166 25.61 8.26 5.83
C ILE A 166 25.64 9.10 7.12
N PHE A 167 24.59 9.03 7.96
CA PHE A 167 24.40 9.86 9.17
C PHE A 167 24.45 9.01 10.45
#